data_10d352258ede185bea73f52af20f5de4
#
_entry.id   10d352258ede185bea73f52af20f5de4
#
_cell.length_a   1.000
_cell.length_b   1.000
_cell.length_c   1.000
_cell.angle_alpha   90.00
_cell.angle_beta   90.00
_cell.angle_gamma   90.00
#
_symmetry.space_group_name_H-M   'P 1'
#
loop_
_entity.id
_entity.type
_entity.pdbx_description
1 polymer ?
#
loop_
_entity_poly.entity_id
_entity_poly.type
_entity_poly.pdbx_seq_one_letter_code
_entity_poly.pdbx_strand_id
1 'polypeptide(L)'
;IVCKIAEIVVVGGVRRSALISLSNLSDDRMRHAKSGQWWNDNGQRALANNSACYTEKPDMGIFMDEWKSLYESKSGERGIFNRASANKMAEKTGRRQIEGHEFGTNPCSEIILRDREFCNLSECVVRPTDTRETLMKKVELATIIGTFQSTLTNFKYVSSAWKRNCEEERLLGVSLTG
;
A
#
# COMPACT_ATOMS: atom_id res chain seq x y z
N ILE A 1 -11.72 -10.86 10.50
CA ILE A 1 -13.00 -10.15 10.19
C ILE A 1 -12.86 -9.41 8.88
N VAL A 2 -11.91 -8.48 8.74
CA VAL A 2 -11.76 -7.65 7.51
C VAL A 2 -11.54 -8.50 6.27
N CYS A 3 -10.71 -9.55 6.34
CA CYS A 3 -10.50 -10.47 5.21
C CYS A 3 -11.80 -11.23 4.84
N LYS A 4 -12.67 -11.55 5.83
CA LYS A 4 -13.98 -12.15 5.54
C LYS A 4 -14.93 -11.17 4.85
N ILE A 5 -14.86 -9.89 5.19
CA ILE A 5 -15.60 -8.85 4.45
C ILE A 5 -15.08 -8.76 3.02
N ALA A 6 -13.73 -8.81 2.84
CA ALA A 6 -13.12 -8.76 1.53
C ALA A 6 -13.51 -9.92 0.60
N GLU A 7 -13.85 -11.09 1.13
CA GLU A 7 -14.38 -12.22 0.34
C GLU A 7 -15.67 -11.86 -0.41
N ILE A 8 -16.51 -11.02 0.18
CA ILE A 8 -17.81 -10.63 -0.40
C ILE A 8 -17.61 -9.78 -1.68
N VAL A 9 -16.50 -9.07 -1.79
CA VAL A 9 -16.20 -8.22 -2.94
C VAL A 9 -15.41 -8.93 -4.04
N VAL A 10 -15.17 -10.23 -3.91
CA VAL A 10 -14.63 -11.06 -4.99
C VAL A 10 -15.77 -11.41 -5.93
N VAL A 11 -15.85 -10.75 -7.07
CA VAL A 11 -16.91 -10.94 -8.07
C VAL A 11 -16.30 -11.43 -9.37
N GLY A 12 -16.87 -12.50 -9.91
CA GLY A 12 -16.41 -13.08 -11.17
C GLY A 12 -14.98 -13.63 -11.10
N GLY A 13 -14.54 -14.11 -9.92
CA GLY A 13 -13.19 -14.61 -9.70
C GLY A 13 -12.10 -13.51 -9.62
N VAL A 14 -12.48 -12.24 -9.68
CA VAL A 14 -11.55 -11.11 -9.62
C VAL A 14 -11.65 -10.42 -8.26
N ARG A 15 -10.51 -10.27 -7.58
CA ARG A 15 -10.41 -9.50 -6.34
C ARG A 15 -10.60 -8.01 -6.63
N ARG A 16 -11.62 -7.42 -5.98
CA ARG A 16 -11.96 -5.99 -6.13
C ARG A 16 -11.41 -5.11 -5.02
N SER A 17 -10.83 -5.71 -3.98
CA SER A 17 -10.22 -5.00 -2.86
C SER A 17 -8.89 -5.62 -2.50
N ALA A 18 -8.05 -4.85 -1.86
CA ALA A 18 -6.79 -5.29 -1.28
C ALA A 18 -6.60 -4.62 0.08
N LEU A 19 -5.93 -5.30 0.97
CA LEU A 19 -5.68 -4.87 2.34
C LEU A 19 -4.22 -5.11 2.70
N ILE A 20 -3.63 -4.20 3.45
CA ILE A 20 -2.41 -4.48 4.20
C ILE A 20 -2.69 -4.29 5.69
N SER A 21 -2.21 -5.22 6.51
CA SER A 21 -2.19 -5.09 7.95
C SER A 21 -0.78 -4.69 8.40
N LEU A 22 -0.66 -3.53 9.01
CA LEU A 22 0.57 -3.06 9.64
C LEU A 22 0.50 -3.37 11.13
N SER A 23 1.45 -4.12 11.64
CA SER A 23 1.48 -4.57 13.03
C SER A 23 2.83 -4.29 13.69
N ASN A 24 2.84 -4.16 15.01
CA ASN A 24 4.08 -3.93 15.76
C ASN A 24 5.00 -5.15 15.68
N LEU A 25 6.30 -4.93 15.82
CA LEU A 25 7.31 -5.98 15.89
C LEU A 25 7.04 -6.98 17.03
N SER A 26 6.47 -6.50 18.13
CA SER A 26 6.10 -7.33 19.29
C SER A 26 4.83 -8.16 19.09
N ASP A 27 4.09 -7.99 18.00
CA ASP A 27 2.87 -8.76 17.74
C ASP A 27 3.20 -10.14 17.14
N ASP A 28 3.41 -11.09 18.04
CA ASP A 28 3.76 -12.46 17.69
C ASP A 28 2.65 -13.20 16.93
N ARG A 29 1.39 -12.89 17.21
CA ARG A 29 0.25 -13.48 16.47
C ARG A 29 0.23 -13.03 15.02
N MET A 30 0.54 -11.75 14.77
CA MET A 30 0.64 -11.24 13.40
C MET A 30 1.88 -11.75 12.70
N ARG A 31 3.00 -11.94 13.44
CA ARG A 31 4.22 -12.55 12.90
C ARG A 31 3.94 -13.93 12.31
N HIS A 32 3.13 -14.73 12.97
CA HIS A 32 2.83 -16.11 12.59
C HIS A 32 1.48 -16.27 11.88
N ALA A 33 0.81 -15.19 11.50
CA ALA A 33 -0.53 -15.23 10.90
C ALA A 33 -0.61 -16.06 9.63
N LYS A 34 0.47 -16.16 8.87
CA LYS A 34 0.59 -16.96 7.65
C LYS A 34 1.77 -17.95 7.72
N SER A 35 1.97 -18.57 8.88
CA SER A 35 2.93 -19.64 9.05
C SER A 35 2.26 -21.01 8.90
N GLY A 36 3.01 -22.03 8.49
CA GLY A 36 2.50 -23.39 8.28
C GLY A 36 1.43 -23.47 7.19
N GLN A 37 0.46 -24.35 7.36
CA GLN A 37 -0.64 -24.57 6.39
C GLN A 37 -1.86 -23.67 6.68
N TRP A 38 -1.60 -22.38 6.91
CA TRP A 38 -2.65 -21.39 7.26
C TRP A 38 -3.82 -21.32 6.26
N TRP A 39 -3.62 -21.71 5.02
CA TRP A 39 -4.65 -21.70 3.98
C TRP A 39 -5.76 -22.70 4.20
N ASN A 40 -5.52 -23.79 4.94
CA ASN A 40 -6.53 -24.80 5.25
C ASN A 40 -7.59 -24.22 6.20
N ASP A 41 -7.15 -23.58 7.29
CA ASP A 41 -8.05 -23.11 8.35
C ASP A 41 -8.41 -21.62 8.19
N ASN A 42 -7.56 -20.84 7.56
CA ASN A 42 -7.64 -19.39 7.50
C ASN A 42 -7.40 -18.84 6.09
N GLY A 43 -7.91 -19.51 5.06
CA GLY A 43 -7.72 -19.16 3.64
C GLY A 43 -8.07 -17.71 3.30
N GLN A 44 -9.00 -17.09 4.02
CA GLN A 44 -9.36 -15.68 3.85
C GLN A 44 -8.18 -14.73 4.10
N ARG A 45 -7.13 -15.16 4.81
CA ARG A 45 -5.93 -14.35 5.03
C ARG A 45 -5.15 -14.06 3.74
N ALA A 46 -5.38 -14.84 2.68
CA ALA A 46 -4.84 -14.58 1.35
C ALA A 46 -5.29 -13.21 0.77
N LEU A 47 -6.39 -12.65 1.27
CA LEU A 47 -6.92 -11.35 0.81
C LEU A 47 -6.24 -10.14 1.46
N ALA A 48 -5.28 -10.36 2.35
CA ALA A 48 -4.52 -9.28 3.00
C ALA A 48 -3.02 -9.55 2.93
N ASN A 49 -2.25 -8.50 2.66
CA ASN A 49 -0.82 -8.48 2.94
C ASN A 49 -0.62 -8.20 4.43
N ASN A 50 0.51 -8.62 4.98
CA ASN A 50 0.84 -8.45 6.37
C ASN A 50 2.29 -7.97 6.51
N SER A 51 2.52 -6.84 7.17
CA SER A 51 3.84 -6.25 7.33
C SER A 51 4.09 -5.79 8.77
N ALA A 52 5.33 -5.93 9.21
CA ALA A 52 5.81 -5.31 10.43
C ALA A 52 6.07 -3.81 10.17
N CYS A 53 5.55 -2.96 11.05
CA CYS A 53 5.71 -1.50 10.96
C CYS A 53 6.83 -1.04 11.88
N TYR A 54 7.90 -0.51 11.28
CA TYR A 54 9.04 0.06 11.99
C TYR A 54 8.81 1.56 12.20
N THR A 55 8.57 1.97 13.42
CA THR A 55 8.42 3.38 13.82
C THR A 55 9.74 4.02 14.22
N GLU A 56 10.72 3.20 14.53
CA GLU A 56 12.08 3.59 14.91
C GLU A 56 13.06 2.50 14.45
N LYS A 57 14.36 2.73 14.66
CA LYS A 57 15.37 1.69 14.41
C LYS A 57 15.21 0.59 15.48
N PRO A 58 14.89 -0.64 15.10
CA PRO A 58 14.73 -1.73 16.05
C PRO A 58 16.06 -2.15 16.67
N ASP A 59 15.98 -2.80 17.84
CA ASP A 59 17.09 -3.57 18.37
C ASP A 59 17.49 -4.69 17.41
N MET A 60 18.78 -5.03 17.36
CA MET A 60 19.32 -6.03 16.43
C MET A 60 18.73 -7.42 16.69
N GLY A 61 18.51 -7.79 17.95
CA GLY A 61 17.91 -9.09 18.29
C GLY A 61 16.48 -9.21 17.74
N ILE A 62 15.65 -8.22 18.01
CA ILE A 62 14.26 -8.17 17.53
C ILE A 62 14.22 -8.19 16.00
N PHE A 63 15.12 -7.46 15.35
CA PHE A 63 15.21 -7.43 13.90
C PHE A 63 15.58 -8.81 13.33
N MET A 64 16.55 -9.49 13.92
CA MET A 64 16.97 -10.82 13.49
C MET A 64 15.90 -11.88 13.72
N ASP A 65 15.12 -11.77 14.80
CA ASP A 65 13.98 -12.67 15.05
C ASP A 65 12.90 -12.51 13.98
N GLU A 66 12.64 -11.27 13.54
CA GLU A 66 11.71 -11.00 12.45
C GLU A 66 12.19 -11.60 11.12
N TRP A 67 13.47 -11.42 10.80
CA TRP A 67 14.09 -12.00 9.61
C TRP A 67 14.06 -13.53 9.62
N LYS A 68 14.35 -14.13 10.77
CA LYS A 68 14.28 -15.58 10.94
C LYS A 68 12.87 -16.09 10.71
N SER A 69 11.87 -15.44 11.31
CA SER A 69 10.46 -15.79 11.11
C SER A 69 10.04 -15.68 9.64
N LEU A 70 10.45 -14.62 8.95
CA LEU A 70 10.20 -14.43 7.52
C LEU A 70 10.81 -15.55 6.68
N TYR A 71 12.06 -15.92 6.96
CA TYR A 71 12.77 -16.99 6.29
C TYR A 71 12.09 -18.36 6.52
N GLU A 72 11.72 -18.66 7.76
CA GLU A 72 11.11 -19.94 8.15
C GLU A 72 9.68 -20.10 7.61
N SER A 73 8.92 -19.00 7.51
CA SER A 73 7.55 -19.03 7.01
C SER A 73 7.45 -19.41 5.53
N LYS A 74 8.49 -19.11 4.74
CA LYS A 74 8.56 -19.32 3.28
C LYS A 74 7.38 -18.70 2.50
N SER A 75 6.62 -17.84 3.15
CA SER A 75 5.44 -17.18 2.57
C SER A 75 5.72 -15.79 2.01
N GLY A 76 6.92 -15.23 2.25
CA GLY A 76 7.25 -13.85 1.93
C GLY A 76 6.60 -12.84 2.88
N GLU A 77 5.97 -13.29 3.95
CA GLU A 77 5.28 -12.48 4.96
C GLU A 77 5.72 -12.91 6.39
N ARG A 78 5.73 -12.00 7.36
CA ARG A 78 5.27 -10.60 7.20
C ARG A 78 6.39 -9.76 6.57
N GLY A 79 6.00 -8.84 5.68
CA GLY A 79 6.90 -7.88 5.05
C GLY A 79 7.38 -6.80 6.02
N ILE A 80 8.11 -5.84 5.51
CA ILE A 80 8.68 -4.72 6.29
C ILE A 80 8.14 -3.40 5.72
N PHE A 81 7.52 -2.61 6.58
CA PHE A 81 7.18 -1.22 6.30
C PHE A 81 7.90 -0.30 7.28
N ASN A 82 8.80 0.54 6.78
CA ASN A 82 9.55 1.47 7.61
C ASN A 82 8.88 2.85 7.63
N ARG A 83 7.99 3.08 8.60
CA ARG A 83 7.28 4.35 8.77
C ARG A 83 8.24 5.50 9.09
N ALA A 84 9.30 5.26 9.86
CA ALA A 84 10.29 6.29 10.15
C ALA A 84 10.97 6.81 8.87
N SER A 85 11.31 5.91 7.95
CA SER A 85 11.87 6.30 6.64
C SER A 85 10.82 6.96 5.75
N ALA A 86 9.58 6.49 5.77
CA ALA A 86 8.47 7.10 5.03
C ALA A 86 8.25 8.55 5.49
N ASN A 87 8.24 8.79 6.80
CA ASN A 87 8.12 10.13 7.37
C ASN A 87 9.28 11.05 6.94
N LYS A 88 10.52 10.57 7.00
CA LYS A 88 11.69 11.33 6.52
C LYS A 88 11.60 11.70 5.04
N MET A 89 11.10 10.79 4.21
CA MET A 89 10.92 11.08 2.79
C MET A 89 9.79 12.09 2.54
N ALA A 90 8.69 11.99 3.27
CA ALA A 90 7.60 12.96 3.20
C ALA A 90 8.08 14.37 3.63
N GLU A 91 8.88 14.45 4.70
CA GLU A 91 9.50 15.69 5.18
C GLU A 91 10.45 16.30 4.14
N LYS A 92 11.32 15.46 3.56
CA LYS A 92 12.31 15.91 2.55
C LYS A 92 11.66 16.55 1.32
N THR A 93 10.48 16.10 0.94
CA THR A 93 9.76 16.69 -0.21
C THR A 93 9.22 18.08 0.08
N GLY A 94 9.09 18.47 1.36
CA GLY A 94 8.59 19.77 1.80
C GLY A 94 7.13 20.06 1.43
N ARG A 95 6.45 19.12 0.78
CA ARG A 95 5.09 19.27 0.28
C ARG A 95 4.05 18.72 1.27
N ARG A 96 4.40 17.66 1.98
CA ARG A 96 3.48 16.92 2.85
C ARG A 96 3.68 17.36 4.29
N GLN A 97 2.59 17.69 4.98
CA GLN A 97 2.63 17.92 6.42
C GLN A 97 2.79 16.61 7.15
N ILE A 98 3.77 16.55 8.06
CA ILE A 98 4.09 15.36 8.84
C ILE A 98 3.52 15.47 10.24
N GLU A 99 3.45 16.68 10.76
CA GLU A 99 2.98 16.95 12.13
C GLU A 99 1.54 16.47 12.31
N GLY A 100 1.35 15.58 13.27
CA GLY A 100 0.04 14.99 13.57
C GLY A 100 -0.42 13.88 12.62
N HIS A 101 0.41 13.46 11.63
CA HIS A 101 0.08 12.39 10.71
C HIS A 101 0.95 11.14 10.89
N GLU A 102 0.30 10.00 11.07
CA GLU A 102 0.94 8.71 10.94
C GLU A 102 0.73 8.18 9.52
N PHE A 103 1.81 8.13 8.75
CA PHE A 103 1.72 7.57 7.41
C PHE A 103 1.62 6.05 7.43
N GLY A 104 0.70 5.56 6.62
CA GLY A 104 0.58 4.16 6.23
C GLY A 104 0.96 3.98 4.77
N THR A 105 0.50 2.89 4.19
CA THR A 105 0.77 2.55 2.79
C THR A 105 -0.40 1.76 2.21
N ASN A 106 -0.48 1.72 0.88
CA ASN A 106 -1.34 0.79 0.17
C ASN A 106 -0.77 -0.65 0.25
N PRO A 107 -1.52 -1.68 -0.17
CA PRO A 107 -1.11 -3.08 -0.01
C PRO A 107 0.24 -3.46 -0.62
N CYS A 108 0.64 -2.84 -1.72
CA CYS A 108 1.92 -3.12 -2.39
C CYS A 108 3.07 -2.21 -1.90
N SER A 109 2.77 -1.27 -1.00
CA SER A 109 3.72 -0.36 -0.34
C SER A 109 4.45 0.63 -1.25
N GLU A 110 3.93 0.88 -2.45
CA GLU A 110 4.49 1.88 -3.38
C GLU A 110 4.01 3.30 -3.10
N ILE A 111 2.94 3.47 -2.31
CA ILE A 111 2.37 4.78 -2.02
C ILE A 111 2.26 4.99 -0.52
N ILE A 112 2.82 6.10 -0.05
CA ILE A 112 2.69 6.54 1.34
C ILE A 112 1.41 7.36 1.46
N LEU A 113 0.50 6.95 2.36
CA LEU A 113 -0.82 7.54 2.55
C LEU A 113 -0.99 8.07 3.97
N ARG A 114 -1.68 9.19 4.11
CA ARG A 114 -2.26 9.64 5.37
C ARG A 114 -3.51 8.81 5.71
N ASP A 115 -3.99 8.95 6.93
CA ASP A 115 -5.31 8.44 7.31
C ASP A 115 -6.39 9.03 6.39
N ARG A 116 -7.32 8.21 5.92
CA ARG A 116 -8.41 8.63 5.04
C ARG A 116 -7.96 9.39 3.79
N GLU A 117 -7.09 8.76 3.03
CA GLU A 117 -6.57 9.31 1.78
C GLU A 117 -6.59 8.25 0.68
N PHE A 118 -6.79 8.71 -0.55
CA PHE A 118 -6.68 7.91 -1.77
C PHE A 118 -5.50 8.36 -2.61
N CYS A 119 -4.96 7.41 -3.38
CA CYS A 119 -4.11 7.71 -4.51
C CYS A 119 -4.78 7.25 -5.80
N ASN A 120 -4.60 8.02 -6.86
CA ASN A 120 -5.12 7.71 -8.18
C ASN A 120 -4.00 7.11 -9.00
N LEU A 121 -4.22 5.91 -9.55
CA LEU A 121 -3.21 5.19 -10.32
C LEU A 121 -3.57 5.15 -11.79
N SER A 122 -2.57 5.39 -12.62
CA SER A 122 -2.59 5.17 -14.07
C SER A 122 -1.42 4.29 -14.45
N GLU A 123 -1.59 3.47 -15.50
CA GLU A 123 -0.56 2.54 -15.93
C GLU A 123 -0.38 2.60 -17.44
N CYS A 124 0.87 2.67 -17.88
CA CYS A 124 1.25 2.64 -19.28
C CYS A 124 1.84 1.27 -19.64
N VAL A 125 1.27 0.62 -20.63
CA VAL A 125 1.83 -0.61 -21.17
C VAL A 125 2.96 -0.26 -22.14
N VAL A 126 4.18 -0.67 -21.80
CA VAL A 126 5.35 -0.57 -22.67
C VAL A 126 5.34 -1.72 -23.68
N ARG A 127 5.61 -1.43 -24.92
CA ARG A 127 5.68 -2.42 -26.01
C ARG A 127 7.07 -2.41 -26.65
N PRO A 128 7.53 -3.53 -27.20
CA PRO A 128 8.82 -3.58 -27.91
C PRO A 128 8.95 -2.58 -29.06
N THR A 129 7.81 -2.14 -29.61
CA THR A 129 7.74 -1.15 -30.69
C THR A 129 7.76 0.30 -30.21
N ASP A 130 7.73 0.53 -28.90
CA ASP A 130 7.75 1.90 -28.36
C ASP A 130 9.12 2.54 -28.53
N THR A 131 9.12 3.74 -29.06
CA THR A 131 10.25 4.65 -29.00
C THR A 131 10.18 5.51 -27.73
N ARG A 132 11.26 6.23 -27.42
CA ARG A 132 11.23 7.19 -26.32
C ARG A 132 10.09 8.20 -26.46
N GLU A 133 9.85 8.68 -27.67
CA GLU A 133 8.80 9.67 -27.93
C GLU A 133 7.41 9.12 -27.72
N THR A 134 7.11 7.91 -28.24
CA THR A 134 5.81 7.26 -28.05
C THR A 134 5.57 6.91 -26.59
N LEU A 135 6.59 6.47 -25.86
CA LEU A 135 6.49 6.19 -24.43
C LEU A 135 6.22 7.47 -23.63
N MET A 136 6.97 8.56 -23.89
CA MET A 136 6.74 9.84 -23.22
C MET A 136 5.32 10.36 -23.46
N LYS A 137 4.78 10.20 -24.67
CA LYS A 137 3.40 10.58 -24.96
C LYS A 137 2.38 9.75 -24.19
N LYS A 138 2.62 8.44 -24.03
CA LYS A 138 1.77 7.59 -23.19
C LYS A 138 1.78 8.05 -21.73
N VAL A 139 2.97 8.35 -21.18
CA VAL A 139 3.14 8.84 -19.81
C VAL A 139 2.45 10.19 -19.61
N GLU A 140 2.56 11.10 -20.57
CA GLU A 140 1.89 12.39 -20.56
C GLU A 140 0.36 12.22 -20.49
N LEU A 141 -0.21 11.39 -21.36
CA LEU A 141 -1.65 11.11 -21.38
C LEU A 141 -2.11 10.45 -20.08
N ALA A 142 -1.37 9.49 -19.56
CA ALA A 142 -1.68 8.84 -18.29
C ALA A 142 -1.62 9.82 -17.12
N THR A 143 -0.67 10.76 -17.14
CA THR A 143 -0.57 11.83 -16.13
C THR A 143 -1.77 12.77 -16.19
N ILE A 144 -2.20 13.16 -17.38
CA ILE A 144 -3.40 14.01 -17.58
C ILE A 144 -4.64 13.30 -17.02
N ILE A 145 -4.82 12.02 -17.34
CA ILE A 145 -5.96 11.21 -16.85
C ILE A 145 -5.90 11.10 -15.32
N GLY A 146 -4.73 10.77 -14.75
CA GLY A 146 -4.56 10.68 -13.29
C GLY A 146 -4.81 12.00 -12.59
N THR A 147 -4.35 13.12 -13.17
CA THR A 147 -4.59 14.46 -12.65
C THR A 147 -6.10 14.79 -12.66
N PHE A 148 -6.78 14.50 -13.77
CA PHE A 148 -8.23 14.67 -13.85
C PHE A 148 -8.95 13.83 -12.79
N GLN A 149 -8.58 12.55 -12.67
CA GLN A 149 -9.15 11.65 -11.68
C GLN A 149 -8.97 12.18 -10.25
N SER A 150 -7.82 12.78 -9.93
CA SER A 150 -7.54 13.35 -8.60
C SER A 150 -8.44 14.52 -8.24
N THR A 151 -9.12 15.14 -9.22
CA THR A 151 -10.10 16.22 -8.98
C THR A 151 -11.49 15.70 -8.60
N LEU A 152 -11.76 14.41 -8.78
CA LEU A 152 -13.07 13.80 -8.50
C LEU A 152 -13.20 13.49 -7.00
N THR A 153 -13.48 14.49 -6.20
CA THR A 153 -13.52 14.44 -4.74
C THR A 153 -14.94 14.45 -4.14
N ASN A 154 -15.96 14.16 -4.94
CA ASN A 154 -17.34 14.09 -4.46
C ASN A 154 -17.63 12.69 -3.84
N PHE A 155 -17.11 12.48 -2.65
CA PHE A 155 -17.26 11.22 -1.92
C PHE A 155 -18.54 11.18 -1.11
N LYS A 156 -19.58 10.52 -1.64
CA LYS A 156 -20.93 10.49 -1.02
C LYS A 156 -21.05 9.59 0.21
N TYR A 157 -20.19 8.57 0.35
CA TYR A 157 -20.35 7.50 1.33
C TYR A 157 -19.27 7.45 2.41
N VAL A 158 -18.35 8.41 2.40
CA VAL A 158 -17.26 8.50 3.39
C VAL A 158 -17.26 9.88 4.05
N SER A 159 -16.55 10.01 5.17
CA SER A 159 -16.52 11.29 5.91
C SER A 159 -15.83 12.41 5.13
N SER A 160 -16.15 13.67 5.48
CA SER A 160 -15.52 14.85 4.87
C SER A 160 -13.99 14.90 5.01
N ALA A 161 -13.43 14.18 5.97
CA ALA A 161 -11.98 14.07 6.10
C ALA A 161 -11.31 13.44 4.88
N TRP A 162 -11.95 12.45 4.23
CA TRP A 162 -11.47 11.88 2.98
C TRP A 162 -11.35 12.92 1.87
N LYS A 163 -12.41 13.73 1.72
CA LYS A 163 -12.42 14.81 0.73
C LYS A 163 -11.29 15.80 0.99
N ARG A 164 -11.19 16.30 2.23
CA ARG A 164 -10.19 17.29 2.60
C ARG A 164 -8.77 16.76 2.34
N ASN A 165 -8.43 15.56 2.82
CA ASN A 165 -7.09 15.00 2.68
C ASN A 165 -6.72 14.76 1.21
N CYS A 166 -7.65 14.26 0.41
CA CYS A 166 -7.43 14.07 -1.02
C CYS A 166 -7.30 15.39 -1.80
N GLU A 167 -8.01 16.45 -1.40
CA GLU A 167 -7.90 17.77 -2.03
C GLU A 167 -6.60 18.48 -1.67
N GLU A 168 -6.09 18.27 -0.46
CA GLU A 168 -4.81 18.84 -0.02
C GLU A 168 -3.62 18.24 -0.77
N GLU A 169 -3.60 16.93 -0.96
CA GLU A 169 -2.43 16.24 -1.51
C GLU A 169 -2.58 15.86 -2.99
N ARG A 170 -3.78 15.49 -3.44
CA ARG A 170 -4.08 15.07 -4.83
C ARG A 170 -3.05 14.06 -5.37
N LEU A 171 -2.85 12.99 -4.62
CA LEU A 171 -1.88 11.97 -4.96
C LEU A 171 -2.25 11.27 -6.26
N LEU A 172 -1.29 11.13 -7.13
CA LEU A 172 -1.38 10.29 -8.31
C LEU A 172 -0.06 9.56 -8.55
N GLY A 173 -0.16 8.39 -9.14
CA GLY A 173 0.98 7.61 -9.59
C GLY A 173 0.79 7.18 -11.03
N VAL A 174 1.86 7.28 -11.81
CA VAL A 174 1.92 6.75 -13.18
C VAL A 174 2.97 5.67 -13.21
N SER A 175 2.56 4.43 -13.48
CA SER A 175 3.47 3.29 -13.53
C SER A 175 3.66 2.79 -14.96
N LEU A 176 4.69 1.98 -15.14
CA LEU A 176 5.01 1.33 -16.39
C LEU A 176 4.96 -0.19 -16.20
N THR A 177 4.36 -0.91 -17.16
CA THR A 177 4.32 -2.36 -17.22
C THR A 177 4.58 -2.83 -18.64
N GLY A 178 5.04 -4.10 -18.79
CA GLY A 178 5.30 -4.67 -20.13
C GLY A 178 6.44 -5.63 -20.18
#